data_89eb0a5bc6f68f3f4a68027aedb68619
#
_entry.id   89eb0a5bc6f68f3f4a68027aedb68619
#
_cell.length_a   1.000
_cell.length_b   1.000
_cell.length_c   1.000
_cell.angle_alpha   90.00
_cell.angle_beta   90.00
_cell.angle_gamma   90.00
#
_symmetry.space_group_name_H-M   'P 1'
#
loop_
_entity.id
_entity.type
_entity.pdbx_description
1 polymer ?
#
loop_
_entity_poly.entity_id
_entity_poly.type
_entity_poly.pdbx_seq_one_letter_code
_entity_poly.pdbx_strand_id
1 'polypeptide(L)'
;MIKVFHIVTSFDIGGAERVAFNIAKSKSPNFEYHVVEVVHSDSQFSHLVIDELEREGVRLHFSPIRNKKLGILLFWLWFIHIYIKYRPNVIHSHTEIPDLALWLFRKIACLFFWIKTKYIRTIHNTQLWNEWGKIGSLVEPYYINHHSNYAISLSTRKCYEQQYGEKNVPIIYNGLEEIVQCPFKGIIPGKINVLFAGRFEYQKGIDELIAVIKALKDNCYYHFHIVGAGSMASKVHFELSDLPSVSIYDKIYGLSQYLSSFDYLFMPSNFEGLALMPIEASLSKTPTIINDCLGLVDTLPQKWPLKVCDNNIEQFIHIFKDVLPTIDRVTLGNQAYHFAKEKFGMRRMQLEYEKIYIGNEKEKSINNCRYSMLSCGGRHREYIL
;
A
#
# COMPACT_ATOMS: atom_id res chain seq x y z
N MET A 1 5.30 -12.52 25.27
CA MET A 1 4.45 -11.92 24.21
C MET A 1 5.10 -10.62 23.77
N ILE A 2 5.33 -10.46 22.47
CA ILE A 2 5.97 -9.27 21.87
C ILE A 2 4.87 -8.21 21.66
N LYS A 3 5.05 -7.02 22.24
CA LYS A 3 4.12 -5.91 22.08
C LYS A 3 4.53 -5.07 20.89
N VAL A 4 3.65 -4.99 19.90
CA VAL A 4 3.83 -4.23 18.65
C VAL A 4 2.88 -3.05 18.62
N PHE A 5 3.42 -1.84 18.47
CA PHE A 5 2.64 -0.61 18.37
C PHE A 5 2.68 -0.09 16.95
N HIS A 6 1.54 -0.14 16.26
CA HIS A 6 1.37 0.52 14.97
C HIS A 6 0.96 1.97 15.18
N ILE A 7 1.76 2.89 14.65
CA ILE A 7 1.43 4.31 14.71
C ILE A 7 0.88 4.73 13.36
N VAL A 8 -0.35 5.23 13.37
CA VAL A 8 -1.12 5.65 12.19
C VAL A 8 -1.48 7.13 12.30
N THR A 9 -1.85 7.75 11.19
CA THR A 9 -2.30 9.15 11.21
C THR A 9 -3.57 9.30 12.03
N SER A 10 -4.58 8.49 11.71
CA SER A 10 -5.88 8.44 12.37
C SER A 10 -6.54 7.08 12.11
N PHE A 11 -7.67 6.80 12.75
CA PHE A 11 -8.49 5.61 12.44
C PHE A 11 -9.36 5.77 11.17
N ASP A 12 -9.11 6.78 10.35
CA ASP A 12 -9.78 6.93 9.05
C ASP A 12 -9.30 5.92 8.00
N ILE A 13 -10.05 5.83 6.89
CA ILE A 13 -9.74 4.94 5.79
C ILE A 13 -8.69 5.57 4.87
N GLY A 14 -7.43 5.17 5.05
CA GLY A 14 -6.33 5.39 4.12
C GLY A 14 -5.70 4.06 3.72
N GLY A 15 -5.02 4.02 2.57
CA GLY A 15 -4.36 2.80 2.11
C GLY A 15 -3.27 2.30 3.07
N ALA A 16 -2.50 3.22 3.65
CA ALA A 16 -1.45 2.92 4.60
C ALA A 16 -1.99 2.47 5.97
N GLU A 17 -3.03 3.15 6.45
CA GLU A 17 -3.74 2.80 7.68
C GLU A 17 -4.35 1.40 7.57
N ARG A 18 -4.97 1.06 6.43
CA ARG A 18 -5.53 -0.27 6.18
C ARG A 18 -4.46 -1.37 6.25
N VAL A 19 -3.26 -1.11 5.75
CA VAL A 19 -2.13 -2.06 5.87
C VAL A 19 -1.73 -2.24 7.33
N ALA A 20 -1.61 -1.17 8.12
CA ALA A 20 -1.33 -1.24 9.56
C ALA A 20 -2.38 -2.08 10.29
N PHE A 21 -3.68 -1.84 10.02
CA PHE A 21 -4.79 -2.59 10.60
C PHE A 21 -4.73 -4.07 10.22
N ASN A 22 -4.47 -4.37 8.96
CA ASN A 22 -4.35 -5.72 8.46
C ASN A 22 -3.19 -6.50 9.10
N ILE A 23 -2.07 -5.85 9.39
CA ILE A 23 -0.97 -6.47 10.14
C ILE A 23 -1.40 -6.71 11.59
N ALA A 24 -2.04 -5.72 12.22
CA ALA A 24 -2.46 -5.79 13.62
C ALA A 24 -3.54 -6.86 13.89
N LYS A 25 -4.31 -7.25 12.88
CA LYS A 25 -5.30 -8.35 12.96
C LYS A 25 -4.69 -9.76 12.94
N SER A 26 -3.36 -9.90 12.96
CA SER A 26 -2.73 -11.21 13.02
C SER A 26 -3.14 -11.98 14.29
N LYS A 27 -3.51 -13.24 14.11
CA LYS A 27 -3.92 -14.15 15.20
C LYS A 27 -2.76 -14.89 15.85
N SER A 28 -1.53 -14.45 15.65
CA SER A 28 -0.36 -15.09 16.25
C SER A 28 -0.34 -14.90 17.77
N PRO A 29 -0.29 -15.98 18.59
CA PRO A 29 -0.32 -15.89 20.05
C PRO A 29 0.95 -15.27 20.64
N ASN A 30 2.01 -15.11 19.83
CA ASN A 30 3.27 -14.54 20.28
C ASN A 30 3.27 -13.02 20.35
N PHE A 31 2.25 -12.37 19.78
CA PHE A 31 2.18 -10.91 19.64
C PHE A 31 0.96 -10.33 20.35
N GLU A 32 1.13 -9.13 20.89
CA GLU A 32 0.07 -8.26 21.37
C GLU A 32 0.13 -6.98 20.52
N TYR A 33 -0.94 -6.73 19.75
CA TYR A 33 -0.98 -5.60 18.84
C TYR A 33 -1.74 -4.41 19.43
N HIS A 34 -1.14 -3.25 19.27
CA HIS A 34 -1.70 -1.96 19.65
C HIS A 34 -1.70 -1.06 18.41
N VAL A 35 -2.76 -0.28 18.22
CA VAL A 35 -2.81 0.77 17.21
C VAL A 35 -2.98 2.12 17.91
N VAL A 36 -2.16 3.08 17.55
CA VAL A 36 -2.08 4.41 18.16
C VAL A 36 -2.27 5.44 17.06
N GLU A 37 -3.27 6.29 17.15
CA GLU A 37 -3.43 7.41 16.22
C GLU A 37 -2.65 8.65 16.68
N VAL A 38 -2.16 9.45 15.73
CA VAL A 38 -1.50 10.73 16.01
C VAL A 38 -2.52 11.86 16.11
N VAL A 39 -3.56 11.79 15.30
CA VAL A 39 -4.62 12.79 15.19
C VAL A 39 -5.97 12.11 15.30
N HIS A 40 -6.81 12.58 16.22
CA HIS A 40 -8.13 11.98 16.41
C HIS A 40 -9.07 12.30 15.23
N SER A 41 -9.69 11.25 14.71
CA SER A 41 -10.77 11.31 13.74
C SER A 41 -12.05 10.72 14.32
N ASP A 42 -13.16 11.38 14.01
CA ASP A 42 -14.51 11.02 14.48
C ASP A 42 -15.46 10.93 13.27
N SER A 43 -15.01 10.24 12.22
CA SER A 43 -15.79 9.99 11.02
C SER A 43 -16.63 8.72 11.15
N GLN A 44 -17.68 8.58 10.36
CA GLN A 44 -18.46 7.34 10.31
C GLN A 44 -17.57 6.13 9.96
N PHE A 45 -16.52 6.34 9.16
CA PHE A 45 -15.58 5.29 8.78
C PHE A 45 -14.66 4.90 9.94
N SER A 46 -14.22 5.87 10.76
CA SER A 46 -13.39 5.57 11.93
C SER A 46 -14.10 4.66 12.92
N HIS A 47 -15.40 4.87 13.15
CA HIS A 47 -16.21 4.00 14.01
C HIS A 47 -16.25 2.54 13.50
N LEU A 48 -16.44 2.35 12.18
CA LEU A 48 -16.46 1.00 11.59
C LEU A 48 -15.10 0.28 11.75
N VAL A 49 -14.02 1.01 11.57
CA VAL A 49 -12.65 0.47 11.73
C VAL A 49 -12.35 0.15 13.19
N ILE A 50 -12.75 1.00 14.11
CA ILE A 50 -12.60 0.80 15.56
C ILE A 50 -13.33 -0.47 15.97
N ASP A 51 -14.61 -0.61 15.62
CA ASP A 51 -15.42 -1.80 15.92
C ASP A 51 -14.81 -3.09 15.33
N GLU A 52 -14.25 -3.01 14.12
CA GLU A 52 -13.55 -4.13 13.47
C GLU A 52 -12.30 -4.54 14.28
N LEU A 53 -11.43 -3.59 14.62
CA LEU A 53 -10.18 -3.85 15.32
C LEU A 53 -10.41 -4.35 16.76
N GLU A 54 -11.40 -3.82 17.46
CA GLU A 54 -11.75 -4.26 18.82
C GLU A 54 -12.27 -5.71 18.83
N ARG A 55 -13.12 -6.08 17.85
CA ARG A 55 -13.58 -7.48 17.67
C ARG A 55 -12.43 -8.43 17.39
N GLU A 56 -11.37 -7.95 16.73
CA GLU A 56 -10.16 -8.71 16.44
C GLU A 56 -9.18 -8.78 17.63
N GLY A 57 -9.50 -8.11 18.75
CA GLY A 57 -8.68 -8.09 19.97
C GLY A 57 -7.49 -7.15 19.94
N VAL A 58 -7.45 -6.22 18.99
CA VAL A 58 -6.41 -5.19 18.89
C VAL A 58 -6.68 -4.10 19.94
N ARG A 59 -5.63 -3.67 20.65
CA ARG A 59 -5.74 -2.56 21.62
C ARG A 59 -5.59 -1.21 20.92
N LEU A 60 -6.58 -0.33 21.13
CA LEU A 60 -6.63 0.97 20.50
C LEU A 60 -6.24 2.09 21.48
N HIS A 61 -5.55 3.09 20.96
CA HIS A 61 -5.16 4.28 21.71
C HIS A 61 -5.49 5.53 20.91
N PHE A 62 -6.39 6.33 21.47
CA PHE A 62 -6.94 7.51 20.82
C PHE A 62 -6.16 8.76 21.18
N SER A 63 -5.86 9.57 20.18
CA SER A 63 -5.25 10.89 20.39
C SER A 63 -6.27 11.85 21.04
N PRO A 64 -5.88 12.64 22.04
CA PRO A 64 -6.73 13.69 22.57
C PRO A 64 -6.83 14.91 21.64
N ILE A 65 -6.13 14.90 20.48
CA ILE A 65 -5.91 16.09 19.65
C ILE A 65 -6.48 15.85 18.24
N ARG A 66 -7.38 16.75 17.81
CA ARG A 66 -7.99 16.73 16.47
C ARG A 66 -7.22 17.55 15.42
N ASN A 67 -6.45 18.55 15.85
CA ASN A 67 -5.67 19.37 14.93
C ASN A 67 -4.39 18.67 14.51
N LYS A 68 -4.17 18.52 13.21
CA LYS A 68 -3.04 17.77 12.63
C LYS A 68 -1.67 18.28 13.10
N LYS A 69 -1.45 19.62 13.08
CA LYS A 69 -0.15 20.21 13.48
C LYS A 69 0.10 20.04 14.97
N LEU A 70 -0.93 20.27 15.79
CA LEU A 70 -0.84 20.08 17.24
C LEU A 70 -0.73 18.61 17.61
N GLY A 71 -1.41 17.70 16.89
CA GLY A 71 -1.30 16.25 17.07
C GLY A 71 0.14 15.78 16.91
N ILE A 72 0.83 16.19 15.86
CA ILE A 72 2.23 15.88 15.63
C ILE A 72 3.13 16.45 16.74
N LEU A 73 2.95 17.75 17.03
CA LEU A 73 3.84 18.47 17.96
C LEU A 73 3.71 17.95 19.40
N LEU A 74 2.50 17.60 19.83
CA LEU A 74 2.19 17.22 21.22
C LEU A 74 2.05 15.68 21.38
N PHE A 75 2.26 14.89 20.33
CA PHE A 75 2.19 13.41 20.37
C PHE A 75 3.00 12.84 21.53
N TRP A 76 4.21 13.31 21.74
CA TRP A 76 5.13 12.82 22.76
C TRP A 76 4.58 12.98 24.19
N LEU A 77 3.77 14.01 24.46
CA LEU A 77 3.25 14.30 25.82
C LEU A 77 2.30 13.20 26.32
N TRP A 78 1.39 12.74 25.47
CA TRP A 78 0.44 11.72 25.88
C TRP A 78 0.94 10.30 25.54
N PHE A 79 1.68 10.13 24.46
CA PHE A 79 2.23 8.84 24.06
C PHE A 79 3.25 8.31 25.09
N ILE A 80 3.99 9.18 25.79
CA ILE A 80 4.94 8.77 26.81
C ILE A 80 4.29 7.95 27.93
N HIS A 81 3.05 8.28 28.33
CA HIS A 81 2.30 7.52 29.34
C HIS A 81 1.97 6.11 28.85
N ILE A 82 1.53 5.99 27.59
CA ILE A 82 1.25 4.71 26.96
C ILE A 82 2.54 3.90 26.82
N TYR A 83 3.63 4.54 26.38
CA TYR A 83 4.94 3.93 26.24
C TYR A 83 5.46 3.35 27.57
N ILE A 84 5.40 4.10 28.65
CA ILE A 84 5.84 3.66 29.99
C ILE A 84 4.95 2.53 30.52
N LYS A 85 3.63 2.64 30.33
CA LYS A 85 2.65 1.66 30.80
C LYS A 85 2.82 0.30 30.12
N TYR A 86 2.96 0.28 28.80
CA TYR A 86 2.96 -0.95 28.01
C TYR A 86 4.34 -1.45 27.62
N ARG A 87 5.34 -0.59 27.56
CA ARG A 87 6.75 -0.92 27.21
C ARG A 87 6.83 -1.71 25.90
N PRO A 88 6.49 -1.11 24.74
CA PRO A 88 6.47 -1.81 23.46
C PRO A 88 7.86 -2.37 23.11
N ASN A 89 7.89 -3.58 22.56
CA ASN A 89 9.09 -4.17 22.00
C ASN A 89 9.39 -3.61 20.60
N VAL A 90 8.31 -3.32 19.84
CA VAL A 90 8.37 -2.80 18.48
C VAL A 90 7.42 -1.63 18.33
N ILE A 91 7.89 -0.58 17.65
CA ILE A 91 7.05 0.52 17.17
C ILE A 91 7.18 0.54 15.65
N HIS A 92 6.04 0.48 14.98
CA HIS A 92 5.95 0.42 13.52
C HIS A 92 5.14 1.61 13.01
N SER A 93 5.77 2.50 12.25
CA SER A 93 5.12 3.68 11.68
C SER A 93 4.67 3.46 10.24
N HIS A 94 3.59 4.16 9.89
CA HIS A 94 3.00 4.13 8.56
C HIS A 94 2.69 5.56 8.12
N THR A 95 3.34 6.06 7.09
CA THR A 95 3.27 7.42 6.55
C THR A 95 4.06 8.50 7.30
N GLU A 96 4.19 9.67 6.66
CA GLU A 96 5.08 10.75 7.08
C GLU A 96 4.66 11.43 8.39
N ILE A 97 3.34 11.45 8.70
CA ILE A 97 2.84 12.07 9.93
C ILE A 97 3.23 11.26 11.16
N PRO A 98 2.95 9.94 11.23
CA PRO A 98 3.51 9.06 12.25
C PRO A 98 5.03 9.11 12.35
N ASP A 99 5.73 9.15 11.20
CA ASP A 99 7.19 9.20 11.16
C ASP A 99 7.73 10.45 11.86
N LEU A 100 7.17 11.60 11.55
CA LEU A 100 7.55 12.87 12.18
C LEU A 100 7.21 12.90 13.67
N ALA A 101 6.02 12.44 14.04
CA ALA A 101 5.59 12.39 15.44
C ALA A 101 6.50 11.48 16.29
N LEU A 102 6.89 10.32 15.77
CA LEU A 102 7.82 9.41 16.42
C LEU A 102 9.26 9.94 16.46
N TRP A 103 9.71 10.60 15.40
CA TRP A 103 11.02 11.25 15.39
C TRP A 103 11.12 12.31 16.49
N LEU A 104 10.10 13.17 16.66
CA LEU A 104 10.01 14.14 17.74
C LEU A 104 9.98 13.44 19.12
N PHE A 105 9.13 12.43 19.27
CA PHE A 105 9.07 11.63 20.51
C PHE A 105 10.45 11.07 20.87
N ARG A 106 11.17 10.48 19.93
CA ARG A 106 12.50 9.93 20.16
C ARG A 106 13.51 10.99 20.59
N LYS A 107 13.54 12.14 19.92
CA LYS A 107 14.45 13.25 20.27
C LYS A 107 14.22 13.74 21.69
N ILE A 108 12.98 13.82 22.15
CA ILE A 108 12.62 14.28 23.48
C ILE A 108 12.83 13.15 24.51
N ALA A 109 12.33 11.97 24.24
CA ALA A 109 12.37 10.85 25.19
C ALA A 109 13.79 10.33 25.45
N CYS A 110 14.71 10.41 24.47
CA CYS A 110 16.14 10.08 24.67
C CYS A 110 16.83 10.96 25.74
N LEU A 111 16.28 12.15 26.03
CA LEU A 111 16.82 13.01 27.07
C LEU A 111 16.51 12.50 28.49
N PHE A 112 15.47 11.68 28.63
CA PHE A 112 14.95 11.26 29.94
C PHE A 112 14.97 9.74 30.15
N PHE A 113 14.99 8.94 29.06
CA PHE A 113 14.85 7.48 29.17
C PHE A 113 15.75 6.73 28.19
N TRP A 114 16.28 5.59 28.66
CA TRP A 114 16.91 4.62 27.76
C TRP A 114 15.83 3.79 27.03
N ILE A 115 15.58 4.10 25.78
CA ILE A 115 14.54 3.44 24.97
C ILE A 115 15.14 2.25 24.22
N LYS A 116 14.80 1.04 24.66
CA LYS A 116 15.18 -0.24 24.00
C LYS A 116 14.05 -0.79 23.12
N THR A 117 13.51 0.01 22.22
CA THR A 117 12.42 -0.39 21.33
C THR A 117 12.92 -0.47 19.91
N LYS A 118 12.58 -1.55 19.19
CA LYS A 118 12.86 -1.67 17.76
C LYS A 118 11.91 -0.77 16.99
N TYR A 119 12.44 0.01 16.03
CA TYR A 119 11.66 0.86 15.15
C TYR A 119 11.61 0.26 13.76
N ILE A 120 10.43 0.25 13.18
CA ILE A 120 10.12 -0.20 11.83
C ILE A 120 9.28 0.86 11.16
N ARG A 121 9.50 1.07 9.88
CA ARG A 121 8.77 1.99 9.05
C ARG A 121 8.37 1.32 7.74
N THR A 122 7.11 1.44 7.37
CA THR A 122 6.64 1.05 6.04
C THR A 122 6.48 2.28 5.15
N ILE A 123 7.16 2.27 4.00
CA ILE A 123 7.10 3.31 2.99
C ILE A 123 5.98 2.97 2.02
N HIS A 124 4.90 3.76 2.04
CA HIS A 124 3.70 3.53 1.23
C HIS A 124 3.66 4.33 -0.07
N ASN A 125 4.38 5.46 -0.13
CA ASN A 125 4.32 6.39 -1.24
C ASN A 125 5.61 6.36 -2.06
N THR A 126 5.50 6.61 -3.37
CA THR A 126 6.65 6.81 -4.26
C THR A 126 7.28 8.20 -4.11
N GLN A 127 6.54 9.16 -3.56
CA GLN A 127 7.01 10.50 -3.23
C GLN A 127 6.69 10.79 -1.78
N LEU A 128 7.73 11.00 -0.97
CA LEU A 128 7.62 11.32 0.44
C LEU A 128 7.85 12.82 0.67
N TRP A 129 7.22 13.36 1.71
CA TRP A 129 7.41 14.73 2.19
C TRP A 129 7.11 15.82 1.17
N ASN A 130 6.20 15.62 0.22
CA ASN A 130 5.91 16.52 -0.90
C ASN A 130 5.97 18.02 -0.54
N GLU A 131 5.10 18.48 0.36
CA GLU A 131 5.06 19.86 0.81
C GLU A 131 6.04 20.15 1.95
N TRP A 132 6.65 19.12 2.55
CA TRP A 132 7.48 19.19 3.76
C TRP A 132 8.91 18.70 3.51
N GLY A 133 9.46 18.93 2.33
CA GLY A 133 10.77 18.42 1.94
C GLY A 133 11.91 18.79 2.91
N LYS A 134 11.91 20.01 3.49
CA LYS A 134 12.87 20.42 4.52
C LYS A 134 12.74 19.58 5.81
N ILE A 135 11.54 19.18 6.18
CA ILE A 135 11.31 18.31 7.35
C ILE A 135 11.79 16.90 7.02
N GLY A 136 11.46 16.42 5.81
CA GLY A 136 11.95 15.13 5.33
C GLY A 136 13.46 15.00 5.41
N SER A 137 14.22 16.00 4.98
CA SER A 137 15.68 15.97 5.05
C SER A 137 16.26 15.90 6.47
N LEU A 138 15.48 16.25 7.49
CA LEU A 138 15.85 16.08 8.91
C LEU A 138 15.44 14.71 9.47
N VAL A 139 14.33 14.15 8.99
CA VAL A 139 13.75 12.91 9.52
C VAL A 139 14.34 11.67 8.85
N GLU A 140 14.54 11.69 7.53
CA GLU A 140 15.01 10.51 6.75
C GLU A 140 16.34 9.95 7.23
N PRO A 141 17.39 10.74 7.54
CA PRO A 141 18.66 10.20 8.02
C PRO A 141 18.52 9.35 9.29
N TYR A 142 17.51 9.67 10.12
CA TYR A 142 17.23 8.87 11.30
C TYR A 142 16.80 7.45 10.95
N TYR A 143 15.83 7.30 10.04
CA TYR A 143 15.32 5.98 9.64
C TYR A 143 16.33 5.17 8.84
N ILE A 144 17.10 5.82 7.98
CA ILE A 144 18.20 5.21 7.20
C ILE A 144 19.27 4.64 8.15
N ASN A 145 19.75 5.45 9.10
CA ASN A 145 20.79 5.04 10.04
C ASN A 145 20.35 3.89 10.98
N HIS A 146 19.05 3.70 11.17
CA HIS A 146 18.50 2.61 11.98
C HIS A 146 18.08 1.39 11.18
N HIS A 147 18.28 1.40 9.84
CA HIS A 147 17.85 0.33 8.94
C HIS A 147 16.38 -0.07 9.17
N SER A 148 15.51 0.93 9.32
CA SER A 148 14.12 0.75 9.74
C SER A 148 13.14 0.66 8.59
N ASN A 149 13.59 0.93 7.35
CA ASN A 149 12.76 1.14 6.17
C ASN A 149 12.39 -0.17 5.47
N TYR A 150 11.10 -0.32 5.15
CA TYR A 150 10.54 -1.40 4.35
C TYR A 150 9.61 -0.80 3.30
N ALA A 151 9.84 -1.12 2.02
CA ALA A 151 9.00 -0.65 0.92
C ALA A 151 7.85 -1.63 0.64
N ILE A 152 6.70 -1.11 0.20
CA ILE A 152 5.55 -1.96 -0.14
C ILE A 152 5.61 -2.55 -1.54
N SER A 153 6.52 -2.07 -2.41
CA SER A 153 6.64 -2.48 -3.81
C SER A 153 8.03 -2.18 -4.35
N LEU A 154 8.36 -2.77 -5.50
CA LEU A 154 9.58 -2.44 -6.23
C LEU A 154 9.57 -0.96 -6.69
N SER A 155 8.42 -0.45 -7.07
CA SER A 155 8.23 0.95 -7.44
C SER A 155 8.60 1.88 -6.29
N THR A 156 7.97 1.65 -5.13
CA THR A 156 8.24 2.45 -3.92
C THR A 156 9.71 2.37 -3.52
N ARG A 157 10.31 1.17 -3.55
CA ARG A 157 11.73 0.98 -3.25
C ARG A 157 12.63 1.79 -4.17
N LYS A 158 12.44 1.67 -5.49
CA LYS A 158 13.28 2.38 -6.48
C LYS A 158 13.20 3.90 -6.32
N CYS A 159 11.98 4.43 -6.15
CA CYS A 159 11.79 5.86 -5.93
C CYS A 159 12.48 6.34 -4.64
N TYR A 160 12.34 5.57 -3.56
CA TYR A 160 12.94 5.89 -2.28
C TYR A 160 14.48 5.84 -2.33
N GLU A 161 15.04 4.76 -2.89
CA GLU A 161 16.50 4.60 -3.08
C GLU A 161 17.08 5.71 -3.95
N GLN A 162 16.38 6.12 -5.00
CA GLN A 162 16.79 7.23 -5.86
C GLN A 162 16.75 8.57 -5.15
N GLN A 163 15.71 8.81 -4.34
CA GLN A 163 15.51 10.10 -3.66
C GLN A 163 16.45 10.28 -2.45
N TYR A 164 16.72 9.22 -1.68
CA TYR A 164 17.40 9.31 -0.38
C TYR A 164 18.74 8.55 -0.32
N GLY A 165 19.10 7.81 -1.36
CA GLY A 165 20.41 7.15 -1.48
C GLY A 165 20.58 5.87 -0.63
N GLU A 166 19.58 5.47 0.16
CA GLU A 166 19.60 4.17 0.84
C GLU A 166 19.54 3.04 -0.19
N LYS A 167 20.36 2.00 -0.05
CA LYS A 167 20.41 0.89 -1.01
C LYS A 167 19.85 -0.39 -0.40
N ASN A 168 19.23 -1.21 -1.26
CA ASN A 168 18.70 -2.53 -0.89
C ASN A 168 17.62 -2.47 0.20
N VAL A 169 16.75 -1.47 0.14
CA VAL A 169 15.60 -1.40 1.05
C VAL A 169 14.73 -2.65 0.87
N PRO A 170 14.47 -3.43 1.94
CA PRO A 170 13.65 -4.63 1.85
C PRO A 170 12.23 -4.33 1.36
N ILE A 171 11.64 -5.25 0.60
CA ILE A 171 10.25 -5.13 0.15
C ILE A 171 9.39 -6.13 0.92
N ILE A 172 8.29 -5.62 1.49
CA ILE A 172 7.18 -6.42 1.97
C ILE A 172 5.93 -5.96 1.26
N TYR A 173 5.46 -6.74 0.29
CA TYR A 173 4.26 -6.40 -0.45
C TYR A 173 3.04 -6.37 0.46
N ASN A 174 2.15 -5.41 0.25
CA ASN A 174 0.88 -5.35 0.97
C ASN A 174 0.07 -6.63 0.77
N GLY A 175 -0.55 -7.10 1.86
CA GLY A 175 -1.43 -8.26 1.84
C GLY A 175 -2.89 -7.85 1.71
N LEU A 176 -3.63 -8.61 0.91
CA LEU A 176 -5.07 -8.48 0.74
C LEU A 176 -5.78 -9.79 1.15
N GLU A 177 -6.99 -9.64 1.65
CA GLU A 177 -7.88 -10.77 1.91
C GLU A 177 -8.65 -11.15 0.66
N GLU A 178 -8.91 -12.44 0.52
CA GLU A 178 -9.87 -12.93 -0.48
C GLU A 178 -11.29 -12.51 -0.03
N ILE A 179 -12.00 -11.85 -0.93
CA ILE A 179 -13.35 -11.35 -0.66
C ILE A 179 -14.37 -12.31 -1.30
N VAL A 180 -15.40 -12.67 -0.57
CA VAL A 180 -16.52 -13.46 -1.12
C VAL A 180 -17.13 -12.71 -2.29
N GLN A 181 -17.18 -13.37 -3.45
CA GLN A 181 -17.68 -12.75 -4.67
C GLN A 181 -19.21 -12.87 -4.78
N CYS A 182 -19.83 -11.82 -5.29
CA CYS A 182 -21.27 -11.72 -5.56
C CYS A 182 -21.50 -11.34 -7.02
N PRO A 183 -22.65 -11.71 -7.61
CA PRO A 183 -23.01 -11.28 -8.96
C PRO A 183 -23.23 -9.76 -9.05
N PHE A 184 -22.65 -9.11 -10.06
CA PHE A 184 -22.94 -7.73 -10.39
C PHE A 184 -24.18 -7.62 -11.30
N LYS A 185 -25.20 -6.93 -10.84
CA LYS A 185 -26.49 -6.83 -11.59
C LYS A 185 -26.39 -6.03 -12.91
N GLY A 186 -25.32 -5.25 -13.08
CA GLY A 186 -25.12 -4.43 -14.29
C GLY A 186 -24.42 -5.14 -15.44
N ILE A 187 -24.11 -6.44 -15.33
CA ILE A 187 -23.47 -7.20 -16.42
C ILE A 187 -24.39 -7.28 -17.64
N ILE A 188 -23.84 -7.06 -18.82
CA ILE A 188 -24.56 -7.15 -20.09
C ILE A 188 -24.41 -8.57 -20.63
N PRO A 189 -25.51 -9.36 -20.68
CA PRO A 189 -25.45 -10.73 -21.17
C PRO A 189 -25.01 -10.81 -22.64
N GLY A 190 -24.20 -11.82 -22.96
CA GLY A 190 -23.71 -12.04 -24.34
C GLY A 190 -22.61 -11.08 -24.79
N LYS A 191 -22.10 -10.24 -23.90
CA LYS A 191 -20.94 -9.37 -24.14
C LYS A 191 -19.77 -9.78 -23.26
N ILE A 192 -18.57 -9.43 -23.70
CA ILE A 192 -17.36 -9.45 -22.86
C ILE A 192 -17.38 -8.16 -22.04
N ASN A 193 -17.60 -8.29 -20.74
CA ASN A 193 -17.73 -7.18 -19.80
C ASN A 193 -16.35 -6.78 -19.27
N VAL A 194 -15.88 -5.59 -19.62
CA VAL A 194 -14.56 -5.06 -19.26
C VAL A 194 -14.74 -3.95 -18.23
N LEU A 195 -14.10 -4.10 -17.07
CA LEU A 195 -14.12 -3.12 -16.00
C LEU A 195 -12.90 -2.18 -16.08
N PHE A 196 -13.13 -0.88 -15.99
CA PHE A 196 -12.14 0.09 -15.52
C PHE A 196 -12.60 0.63 -14.16
N ALA A 197 -11.70 0.69 -13.18
CA ALA A 197 -12.03 1.25 -11.87
C ALA A 197 -10.85 2.08 -11.31
N GLY A 198 -11.08 3.36 -11.09
CA GLY A 198 -10.05 4.26 -10.58
C GLY A 198 -10.45 5.73 -10.59
N ARG A 199 -9.61 6.58 -10.02
CA ARG A 199 -9.82 8.03 -10.10
C ARG A 199 -9.68 8.49 -11.55
N PHE A 200 -10.55 9.38 -11.98
CA PHE A 200 -10.46 9.98 -13.32
C PHE A 200 -9.40 11.09 -13.32
N GLU A 201 -8.15 10.66 -13.34
CA GLU A 201 -6.94 11.49 -13.30
C GLU A 201 -5.93 11.01 -14.35
N TYR A 202 -5.03 11.89 -14.78
CA TYR A 202 -3.94 11.53 -15.70
C TYR A 202 -3.17 10.28 -15.27
N GLN A 203 -2.93 10.12 -13.98
CA GLN A 203 -2.26 8.95 -13.42
C GLN A 203 -2.88 7.63 -13.89
N LYS A 204 -4.20 7.58 -14.04
CA LYS A 204 -4.96 6.36 -14.37
C LYS A 204 -5.10 6.10 -15.88
N GLY A 205 -4.45 6.91 -16.73
CA GLY A 205 -4.48 6.71 -18.17
C GLY A 205 -5.85 6.93 -18.79
N ILE A 206 -6.54 8.00 -18.39
CA ILE A 206 -7.89 8.31 -18.86
C ILE A 206 -7.91 8.61 -20.36
N ASP A 207 -6.85 9.23 -20.88
CA ASP A 207 -6.77 9.54 -22.30
C ASP A 207 -6.63 8.27 -23.14
N GLU A 208 -5.82 7.34 -22.70
CA GLU A 208 -5.62 6.02 -23.30
C GLU A 208 -6.91 5.17 -23.21
N LEU A 209 -7.57 5.18 -22.05
CA LEU A 209 -8.87 4.54 -21.85
C LEU A 209 -9.89 5.00 -22.89
N ILE A 210 -10.06 6.32 -23.03
CA ILE A 210 -10.99 6.93 -23.97
C ILE A 210 -10.61 6.55 -25.41
N ALA A 211 -9.35 6.67 -25.77
CA ALA A 211 -8.87 6.37 -27.12
C ALA A 211 -9.12 4.90 -27.52
N VAL A 212 -8.82 3.96 -26.63
CA VAL A 212 -9.04 2.53 -26.86
C VAL A 212 -10.53 2.22 -27.00
N ILE A 213 -11.40 2.74 -26.12
CA ILE A 213 -12.84 2.50 -26.18
C ILE A 213 -13.42 3.06 -27.47
N LYS A 214 -13.03 4.29 -27.88
CA LYS A 214 -13.49 4.89 -29.15
C LYS A 214 -13.04 4.12 -30.37
N ALA A 215 -11.83 3.57 -30.37
CA ALA A 215 -11.34 2.71 -31.46
C ALA A 215 -12.07 1.34 -31.53
N LEU A 216 -12.73 0.94 -30.45
CA LEU A 216 -13.52 -0.29 -30.35
C LEU A 216 -15.04 -0.04 -30.43
N LYS A 217 -15.51 1.20 -30.67
CA LYS A 217 -16.93 1.57 -30.63
C LYS A 217 -17.83 0.71 -31.54
N ASP A 218 -17.33 0.29 -32.70
CA ASP A 218 -18.05 -0.53 -33.68
C ASP A 218 -17.92 -2.04 -33.41
N ASN A 219 -17.13 -2.43 -32.38
CA ASN A 219 -16.98 -3.82 -31.98
C ASN A 219 -18.10 -4.23 -31.02
N CYS A 220 -19.04 -5.01 -31.52
CA CYS A 220 -20.23 -5.40 -30.77
C CYS A 220 -19.99 -6.44 -29.67
N TYR A 221 -18.78 -6.97 -29.54
CA TYR A 221 -18.48 -8.00 -28.52
C TYR A 221 -18.23 -7.45 -27.14
N TYR A 222 -17.74 -6.21 -27.01
CA TYR A 222 -17.34 -5.62 -25.72
C TYR A 222 -18.41 -4.73 -25.11
N HIS A 223 -18.45 -4.71 -23.78
CA HIS A 223 -19.14 -3.67 -23.00
C HIS A 223 -18.21 -3.20 -21.89
N PHE A 224 -17.99 -1.89 -21.80
CA PHE A 224 -17.08 -1.27 -20.83
C PHE A 224 -17.85 -0.67 -19.66
N HIS A 225 -17.49 -1.07 -18.46
CA HIS A 225 -17.99 -0.52 -17.20
C HIS A 225 -16.92 0.38 -16.61
N ILE A 226 -17.18 1.68 -16.61
CA ILE A 226 -16.22 2.72 -16.18
C ILE A 226 -16.63 3.23 -14.82
N VAL A 227 -15.84 2.95 -13.78
CA VAL A 227 -16.16 3.30 -12.39
C VAL A 227 -15.16 4.29 -11.85
N GLY A 228 -15.60 5.48 -11.44
CA GLY A 228 -14.73 6.47 -10.84
C GLY A 228 -15.24 7.89 -10.88
N ALA A 229 -14.48 8.77 -10.27
CA ALA A 229 -14.64 10.21 -10.27
C ALA A 229 -13.26 10.89 -10.21
N GLY A 230 -13.17 12.16 -10.55
CA GLY A 230 -11.92 12.92 -10.54
C GLY A 230 -11.95 14.14 -11.42
N SER A 231 -10.81 14.79 -11.58
CA SER A 231 -10.70 16.05 -12.34
C SER A 231 -11.05 15.89 -13.84
N MET A 232 -10.89 14.68 -14.39
CA MET A 232 -11.20 14.36 -15.79
C MET A 232 -12.62 13.79 -15.99
N ALA A 233 -13.50 13.81 -14.97
CA ALA A 233 -14.85 13.24 -15.08
C ALA A 233 -15.66 13.86 -16.23
N SER A 234 -15.64 15.19 -16.38
CA SER A 234 -16.34 15.89 -17.47
C SER A 234 -15.89 15.40 -18.85
N LYS A 235 -14.58 15.11 -19.01
CA LYS A 235 -14.03 14.57 -20.26
C LYS A 235 -14.52 13.14 -20.51
N VAL A 236 -14.49 12.28 -19.49
CA VAL A 236 -14.98 10.89 -19.59
C VAL A 236 -16.45 10.88 -20.02
N HIS A 237 -17.30 11.67 -19.37
CA HIS A 237 -18.70 11.75 -19.72
C HIS A 237 -18.92 12.30 -21.13
N PHE A 238 -18.24 13.39 -21.50
CA PHE A 238 -18.36 14.00 -22.83
C PHE A 238 -17.97 13.03 -23.96
N GLU A 239 -16.90 12.25 -23.77
CA GLU A 239 -16.35 11.39 -24.82
C GLU A 239 -17.02 10.01 -24.91
N LEU A 240 -17.62 9.52 -23.81
CA LEU A 240 -18.04 8.11 -23.72
C LEU A 240 -19.53 7.91 -23.43
N SER A 241 -20.30 8.90 -22.93
CA SER A 241 -21.69 8.69 -22.49
C SER A 241 -22.64 8.28 -23.61
N ASP A 242 -22.37 8.72 -24.85
CA ASP A 242 -23.24 8.42 -26.01
C ASP A 242 -22.93 7.05 -26.64
N LEU A 243 -21.92 6.33 -26.13
CA LEU A 243 -21.54 5.03 -26.67
C LEU A 243 -22.40 3.92 -26.03
N PRO A 244 -23.18 3.15 -26.82
CA PRO A 244 -24.06 2.09 -26.30
C PRO A 244 -23.28 0.93 -25.67
N SER A 245 -21.99 0.83 -25.94
CA SER A 245 -21.07 -0.16 -25.37
C SER A 245 -20.43 0.29 -24.06
N VAL A 246 -20.88 1.39 -23.44
CA VAL A 246 -20.29 1.95 -22.23
C VAL A 246 -21.34 2.19 -21.16
N SER A 247 -21.02 1.83 -19.93
CA SER A 247 -21.74 2.22 -18.71
C SER A 247 -20.81 2.96 -17.77
N ILE A 248 -21.16 4.17 -17.34
CA ILE A 248 -20.35 5.00 -16.44
C ILE A 248 -21.01 5.04 -15.07
N TYR A 249 -20.21 4.86 -14.02
CA TYR A 249 -20.63 4.89 -12.61
C TYR A 249 -19.70 5.80 -11.82
N ASP A 250 -20.23 6.71 -11.03
CA ASP A 250 -19.41 7.54 -10.16
C ASP A 250 -18.74 6.70 -9.07
N LYS A 251 -19.46 5.72 -8.54
CA LYS A 251 -19.00 4.81 -7.48
C LYS A 251 -19.85 3.55 -7.42
N ILE A 252 -19.20 2.42 -7.19
CA ILE A 252 -19.85 1.16 -6.81
C ILE A 252 -19.35 0.76 -5.43
N TYR A 253 -20.24 0.72 -4.43
CA TYR A 253 -19.90 0.30 -3.09
C TYR A 253 -19.57 -1.20 -3.07
N GLY A 254 -18.45 -1.55 -2.43
CA GLY A 254 -18.00 -2.93 -2.34
C GLY A 254 -17.62 -3.53 -3.69
N LEU A 255 -17.08 -2.72 -4.63
CA LEU A 255 -16.72 -3.16 -5.99
C LEU A 255 -15.88 -4.44 -5.98
N SER A 256 -14.98 -4.59 -5.01
CA SER A 256 -14.13 -5.79 -4.86
C SER A 256 -14.94 -7.09 -4.71
N GLN A 257 -16.22 -7.02 -4.26
CA GLN A 257 -17.12 -8.19 -4.15
C GLN A 257 -17.72 -8.62 -5.52
N TYR A 258 -17.58 -7.80 -6.54
CA TYR A 258 -18.21 -8.03 -7.85
C TYR A 258 -17.21 -8.32 -8.96
N LEU A 259 -15.91 -8.33 -8.66
CA LEU A 259 -14.85 -8.42 -9.67
C LEU A 259 -14.95 -9.69 -10.52
N SER A 260 -15.34 -10.83 -9.93
CA SER A 260 -15.53 -12.09 -10.67
C SER A 260 -16.66 -12.05 -11.72
N SER A 261 -17.52 -11.05 -11.68
CA SER A 261 -18.59 -10.87 -12.68
C SER A 261 -18.08 -10.29 -13.98
N PHE A 262 -16.94 -9.61 -13.97
CA PHE A 262 -16.33 -9.03 -15.15
C PHE A 262 -15.38 -10.03 -15.84
N ASP A 263 -15.31 -9.96 -17.15
CA ASP A 263 -14.42 -10.84 -17.92
C ASP A 263 -12.96 -10.37 -17.85
N TYR A 264 -12.73 -9.06 -17.85
CA TYR A 264 -11.41 -8.44 -17.74
C TYR A 264 -11.46 -7.15 -16.94
N LEU A 265 -10.36 -6.85 -16.24
CA LEU A 265 -10.06 -5.53 -15.73
C LEU A 265 -9.11 -4.82 -16.71
N PHE A 266 -9.36 -3.55 -17.05
CA PHE A 266 -8.50 -2.74 -17.90
C PHE A 266 -7.87 -1.59 -17.11
N MET A 267 -6.56 -1.56 -17.01
CA MET A 267 -5.78 -0.60 -16.20
C MET A 267 -4.65 0.03 -17.02
N PRO A 268 -4.95 1.05 -17.87
CA PRO A 268 -3.95 1.76 -18.67
C PRO A 268 -3.23 2.85 -17.84
N SER A 269 -2.94 2.61 -16.57
CA SER A 269 -2.34 3.64 -15.70
C SER A 269 -0.95 4.04 -16.17
N ASN A 270 -0.62 5.33 -16.11
CA ASN A 270 0.69 5.86 -16.45
C ASN A 270 1.74 5.53 -15.37
N PHE A 271 1.34 5.52 -14.10
CA PHE A 271 2.19 5.13 -12.96
C PHE A 271 1.35 4.77 -11.74
N GLU A 272 1.91 3.91 -10.86
CA GLU A 272 1.31 3.48 -9.59
C GLU A 272 2.38 3.31 -8.51
N GLY A 273 1.98 3.42 -7.24
CA GLY A 273 2.81 3.00 -6.10
C GLY A 273 2.81 1.47 -5.98
N LEU A 274 1.65 0.93 -5.66
CA LEU A 274 1.23 -0.46 -5.82
C LEU A 274 -0.26 -0.44 -6.12
N ALA A 275 -0.64 -0.87 -7.32
CA ALA A 275 -2.05 -0.90 -7.70
C ALA A 275 -2.76 -2.08 -7.01
N LEU A 276 -3.71 -1.79 -6.13
CA LEU A 276 -4.44 -2.82 -5.40
C LEU A 276 -5.52 -3.48 -6.28
N MET A 277 -6.17 -2.73 -7.16
CA MET A 277 -7.26 -3.23 -8.01
C MET A 277 -6.86 -4.44 -8.88
N PRO A 278 -5.71 -4.49 -9.57
CA PRO A 278 -5.25 -5.69 -10.29
C PRO A 278 -5.01 -6.89 -9.38
N ILE A 279 -4.57 -6.66 -8.13
CA ILE A 279 -4.37 -7.73 -7.15
C ILE A 279 -5.73 -8.28 -6.71
N GLU A 280 -6.70 -7.41 -6.40
CA GLU A 280 -8.07 -7.79 -6.06
C GLU A 280 -8.75 -8.54 -7.22
N ALA A 281 -8.59 -8.07 -8.46
CA ALA A 281 -9.08 -8.75 -9.66
C ALA A 281 -8.45 -10.14 -9.81
N SER A 282 -7.13 -10.25 -9.60
CA SER A 282 -6.43 -11.52 -9.65
C SER A 282 -6.93 -12.50 -8.58
N LEU A 283 -7.15 -12.03 -7.33
CA LEU A 283 -7.74 -12.85 -6.27
C LEU A 283 -9.18 -13.27 -6.58
N SER A 284 -9.88 -12.54 -7.44
CA SER A 284 -11.22 -12.85 -7.94
C SER A 284 -11.19 -13.63 -9.26
N LYS A 285 -10.01 -14.06 -9.76
CA LYS A 285 -9.77 -14.76 -11.02
C LYS A 285 -10.18 -13.95 -12.26
N THR A 286 -10.18 -12.64 -12.17
CA THR A 286 -10.46 -11.72 -13.28
C THR A 286 -9.13 -11.24 -13.87
N PRO A 287 -8.75 -11.66 -15.10
CA PRO A 287 -7.52 -11.24 -15.73
C PRO A 287 -7.48 -9.74 -16.00
N THR A 288 -6.29 -9.15 -15.88
CA THR A 288 -6.12 -7.71 -16.04
C THR A 288 -5.29 -7.38 -17.28
N ILE A 289 -5.76 -6.41 -18.07
CA ILE A 289 -5.03 -5.78 -19.18
C ILE A 289 -4.32 -4.55 -18.60
N ILE A 290 -3.00 -4.47 -18.68
CA ILE A 290 -2.20 -3.42 -18.02
C ILE A 290 -1.21 -2.73 -18.93
N ASN A 291 -0.87 -1.50 -18.59
CA ASN A 291 0.37 -0.85 -19.02
C ASN A 291 1.56 -1.39 -18.20
N ASP A 292 2.73 -1.57 -18.85
CA ASP A 292 3.98 -1.99 -18.21
C ASP A 292 4.64 -0.79 -17.51
N CYS A 293 4.02 -0.32 -16.44
CA CYS A 293 4.57 0.73 -15.63
C CYS A 293 4.88 0.26 -14.20
N LEU A 294 5.75 1.01 -13.52
CA LEU A 294 6.06 0.75 -12.12
C LEU A 294 4.77 0.75 -11.29
N GLY A 295 4.66 -0.23 -10.39
CA GLY A 295 3.51 -0.39 -9.50
C GLY A 295 2.34 -1.16 -10.09
N LEU A 296 2.27 -1.34 -11.44
CA LEU A 296 1.37 -2.28 -12.10
C LEU A 296 2.06 -3.60 -12.41
N VAL A 297 3.24 -3.55 -13.02
CA VAL A 297 3.99 -4.74 -13.44
C VAL A 297 4.26 -5.71 -12.28
N ASP A 298 4.40 -5.20 -11.07
CA ASP A 298 4.60 -6.01 -9.87
C ASP A 298 3.38 -6.84 -9.46
N THR A 299 2.18 -6.47 -9.95
CA THR A 299 0.90 -7.07 -9.53
C THR A 299 0.53 -8.34 -10.27
N LEU A 300 1.25 -8.67 -11.36
CA LEU A 300 1.00 -9.80 -12.23
C LEU A 300 2.29 -10.61 -12.50
N PRO A 301 2.18 -11.85 -13.02
CA PRO A 301 3.34 -12.63 -13.43
C PRO A 301 4.23 -11.89 -14.44
N GLN A 302 5.55 -12.14 -14.39
CA GLN A 302 6.49 -11.44 -15.27
C GLN A 302 6.18 -11.64 -16.77
N LYS A 303 5.81 -12.88 -17.16
CA LYS A 303 5.39 -13.22 -18.53
C LYS A 303 3.86 -13.12 -18.66
N TRP A 304 3.30 -11.92 -18.43
CA TRP A 304 1.87 -11.70 -18.56
C TRP A 304 1.50 -11.31 -19.99
N PRO A 305 0.56 -12.02 -20.67
CA PRO A 305 0.27 -11.81 -22.10
C PRO A 305 -0.54 -10.54 -22.39
N LEU A 306 -1.25 -10.00 -21.38
CA LEU A 306 -2.11 -8.80 -21.53
C LEU A 306 -1.39 -7.55 -21.00
N LYS A 307 -0.12 -7.38 -21.37
CA LYS A 307 0.73 -6.28 -20.94
C LYS A 307 1.19 -5.48 -22.16
N VAL A 308 1.04 -4.16 -22.09
CA VAL A 308 1.42 -3.20 -23.11
C VAL A 308 2.55 -2.32 -22.63
N CYS A 309 3.52 -2.02 -23.48
CA CYS A 309 4.63 -1.11 -23.15
C CYS A 309 4.26 0.34 -23.49
N ASP A 310 4.77 1.28 -22.67
CA ASP A 310 4.65 2.72 -22.91
C ASP A 310 3.22 3.22 -23.16
N ASN A 311 2.24 2.54 -22.57
CA ASN A 311 0.82 2.86 -22.69
C ASN A 311 0.33 2.97 -24.14
N ASN A 312 0.90 2.16 -25.05
CA ASN A 312 0.68 2.24 -26.48
C ASN A 312 -0.75 1.81 -26.85
N ILE A 313 -1.53 2.74 -27.37
CA ILE A 313 -2.95 2.57 -27.71
C ILE A 313 -3.15 1.47 -28.76
N GLU A 314 -2.30 1.39 -29.79
CA GLU A 314 -2.40 0.39 -30.85
C GLU A 314 -2.19 -1.03 -30.33
N GLN A 315 -1.25 -1.20 -29.38
CA GLN A 315 -1.02 -2.48 -28.72
C GLN A 315 -2.23 -2.88 -27.85
N PHE A 316 -2.88 -1.95 -27.15
CA PHE A 316 -4.13 -2.24 -26.45
C PHE A 316 -5.23 -2.67 -27.41
N ILE A 317 -5.40 -1.94 -28.52
CA ILE A 317 -6.39 -2.29 -29.55
C ILE A 317 -6.10 -3.69 -30.11
N HIS A 318 -4.85 -4.02 -30.38
CA HIS A 318 -4.42 -5.37 -30.80
C HIS A 318 -4.79 -6.43 -29.76
N ILE A 319 -4.54 -6.17 -28.46
CA ILE A 319 -4.97 -7.10 -27.39
C ILE A 319 -6.47 -7.35 -27.49
N PHE A 320 -7.29 -6.31 -27.56
CA PHE A 320 -8.76 -6.46 -27.64
C PHE A 320 -9.23 -7.19 -28.91
N LYS A 321 -8.65 -6.87 -30.06
CA LYS A 321 -9.12 -7.42 -31.35
C LYS A 321 -8.60 -8.82 -31.64
N ASP A 322 -7.33 -9.09 -31.31
CA ASP A 322 -6.63 -10.25 -31.84
C ASP A 322 -6.18 -11.24 -30.73
N VAL A 323 -5.87 -10.76 -29.52
CA VAL A 323 -5.37 -11.59 -28.45
C VAL A 323 -6.51 -12.16 -27.58
N LEU A 324 -7.41 -11.32 -27.07
CA LEU A 324 -8.50 -11.78 -26.18
C LEU A 324 -9.40 -12.85 -26.80
N PRO A 325 -9.72 -12.83 -28.10
CA PRO A 325 -10.53 -13.90 -28.73
C PRO A 325 -9.85 -15.28 -28.73
N THR A 326 -8.52 -15.34 -28.58
CA THR A 326 -7.73 -16.59 -28.65
C THR A 326 -7.29 -17.09 -27.28
N ILE A 327 -7.40 -16.27 -26.24
CA ILE A 327 -6.93 -16.60 -24.90
C ILE A 327 -7.98 -17.42 -24.13
N ASP A 328 -7.53 -18.47 -23.45
CA ASP A 328 -8.33 -19.11 -22.40
C ASP A 328 -8.35 -18.26 -21.15
N ARG A 329 -9.41 -17.48 -21.00
CA ARG A 329 -9.64 -16.56 -19.88
C ARG A 329 -9.61 -17.27 -18.52
N VAL A 330 -10.14 -18.49 -18.44
CA VAL A 330 -10.23 -19.25 -17.19
C VAL A 330 -8.83 -19.68 -16.72
N THR A 331 -8.03 -20.21 -17.62
CA THR A 331 -6.64 -20.58 -17.33
C THR A 331 -5.83 -19.34 -16.93
N LEU A 332 -5.99 -18.23 -17.64
CA LEU A 332 -5.29 -16.97 -17.34
C LEU A 332 -5.71 -16.40 -15.97
N GLY A 333 -7.01 -16.41 -15.65
CA GLY A 333 -7.53 -15.99 -14.36
C GLY A 333 -6.98 -16.83 -13.19
N ASN A 334 -6.88 -18.16 -13.39
CA ASN A 334 -6.27 -19.03 -12.38
C ASN A 334 -4.77 -18.78 -12.20
N GLN A 335 -4.02 -18.48 -13.25
CA GLN A 335 -2.60 -18.10 -13.16
C GLN A 335 -2.44 -16.80 -12.35
N ALA A 336 -3.25 -15.78 -12.63
CA ALA A 336 -3.26 -14.54 -11.87
C ALA A 336 -3.60 -14.77 -10.39
N TYR A 337 -4.60 -15.61 -10.11
CA TYR A 337 -5.02 -15.96 -8.75
C TYR A 337 -3.90 -16.62 -7.94
N HIS A 338 -3.26 -17.64 -8.48
CA HIS A 338 -2.18 -18.32 -7.77
C HIS A 338 -1.00 -17.38 -7.48
N PHE A 339 -0.61 -16.57 -8.47
CA PHE A 339 0.42 -15.55 -8.29
C PHE A 339 0.05 -14.53 -7.20
N ALA A 340 -1.17 -13.99 -7.26
CA ALA A 340 -1.63 -12.98 -6.30
C ALA A 340 -1.73 -13.56 -4.88
N LYS A 341 -2.25 -14.77 -4.73
CA LYS A 341 -2.37 -15.46 -3.44
C LYS A 341 -1.02 -15.71 -2.78
N GLU A 342 -0.02 -16.15 -3.58
CA GLU A 342 1.33 -16.38 -3.11
C GLU A 342 2.03 -15.07 -2.73
N LYS A 343 1.94 -14.04 -3.58
CA LYS A 343 2.71 -12.81 -3.42
C LYS A 343 2.02 -11.75 -2.55
N PHE A 344 0.70 -11.68 -2.56
CA PHE A 344 -0.09 -10.63 -1.91
C PHE A 344 -1.10 -11.15 -0.88
N GLY A 345 -1.00 -12.43 -0.47
CA GLY A 345 -1.87 -12.96 0.57
C GLY A 345 -1.65 -12.27 1.92
N MET A 346 -2.76 -11.96 2.63
CA MET A 346 -2.74 -11.30 3.94
C MET A 346 -1.83 -12.03 4.93
N ARG A 347 -1.97 -13.34 5.06
CA ARG A 347 -1.19 -14.13 6.02
C ARG A 347 0.31 -14.10 5.72
N ARG A 348 0.70 -14.08 4.44
CA ARG A 348 2.11 -13.93 4.04
C ARG A 348 2.69 -12.62 4.56
N MET A 349 2.00 -11.49 4.32
CA MET A 349 2.43 -10.17 4.83
C MET A 349 2.60 -10.18 6.35
N GLN A 350 1.60 -10.69 7.07
CA GLN A 350 1.64 -10.80 8.53
C GLN A 350 2.87 -11.60 8.99
N LEU A 351 3.12 -12.78 8.41
CA LEU A 351 4.25 -13.63 8.76
C LEU A 351 5.61 -12.98 8.46
N GLU A 352 5.73 -12.21 7.39
CA GLU A 352 6.97 -11.48 7.07
C GLU A 352 7.25 -10.38 8.11
N TYR A 353 6.23 -9.60 8.49
CA TYR A 353 6.38 -8.61 9.55
C TYR A 353 6.65 -9.28 10.92
N GLU A 354 5.97 -10.37 11.26
CA GLU A 354 6.23 -11.13 12.49
C GLU A 354 7.68 -11.60 12.59
N LYS A 355 8.28 -12.10 11.49
CA LYS A 355 9.71 -12.46 11.45
C LYS A 355 10.61 -11.26 11.75
N ILE A 356 10.27 -10.10 11.16
CA ILE A 356 11.02 -8.86 11.43
C ILE A 356 10.86 -8.44 12.88
N TYR A 357 9.67 -8.50 13.46
CA TYR A 357 9.43 -8.12 14.86
C TYR A 357 10.22 -8.96 15.85
N ILE A 358 10.34 -10.26 15.61
CA ILE A 358 11.16 -11.17 16.41
C ILE A 358 12.65 -10.80 16.33
N GLY A 359 13.12 -10.38 15.14
CA GLY A 359 14.53 -10.13 14.86
C GLY A 359 15.29 -11.45 14.58
N ASN A 360 16.15 -11.47 13.59
CA ASN A 360 17.07 -12.59 13.41
C ASN A 360 18.12 -12.56 14.53
N GLU A 361 18.35 -13.66 15.23
CA GLU A 361 19.40 -13.78 16.26
C GLU A 361 20.79 -13.45 15.70
N LYS A 362 21.03 -13.61 14.40
CA LYS A 362 22.25 -13.19 13.70
C LYS A 362 22.47 -11.68 13.68
N GLU A 363 21.41 -10.86 13.60
CA GLU A 363 21.54 -9.40 13.67
C GLU A 363 21.82 -8.90 15.09
N LYS A 364 21.37 -9.63 16.13
CA LYS A 364 21.73 -9.33 17.53
C LYS A 364 23.22 -9.48 17.78
N SER A 365 23.89 -10.44 17.13
CA SER A 365 25.35 -10.64 17.27
C SER A 365 26.17 -9.55 16.58
N ILE A 366 25.72 -9.06 15.43
CA ILE A 366 26.39 -7.98 14.67
C ILE A 366 26.21 -6.63 15.37
N ASN A 367 25.02 -6.34 15.89
CA ASN A 367 24.76 -5.11 16.62
C ASN A 367 25.47 -5.08 17.99
N ASN A 368 25.55 -6.20 18.71
CA ASN A 368 26.32 -6.29 19.94
C ASN A 368 27.84 -6.12 19.69
N CYS A 369 28.40 -6.63 18.59
CA CYS A 369 29.79 -6.40 18.21
C CYS A 369 30.08 -4.93 17.86
N ARG A 370 29.16 -4.23 17.16
CA ARG A 370 29.34 -2.79 16.83
C ARG A 370 29.23 -1.88 18.06
N TYR A 371 28.38 -2.19 19.04
CA TYR A 371 28.29 -1.42 20.27
C TYR A 371 29.48 -1.65 21.21
N SER A 372 30.12 -2.82 21.19
CA SER A 372 31.35 -3.07 21.95
C SER A 372 32.57 -2.38 21.35
N MET A 373 32.63 -2.15 20.03
CA MET A 373 33.73 -1.41 19.39
C MET A 373 33.63 0.10 19.56
N LEU A 374 32.47 0.66 19.77
CA LEU A 374 32.28 2.10 20.04
C LEU A 374 32.56 2.49 21.50
N SER A 375 32.59 1.54 22.40
CA SER A 375 32.93 1.77 23.84
C SER A 375 34.41 1.61 24.18
N CYS A 376 35.25 1.15 23.25
CA CYS A 376 36.70 0.94 23.45
C CYS A 376 37.59 1.96 22.72
N GLY A 377 37.07 3.14 22.41
CA GLY A 377 37.84 4.25 21.82
C GLY A 377 38.62 5.05 22.88
N GLY A 378 39.51 4.44 23.59
CA GLY A 378 40.48 5.09 24.49
C GLY A 378 41.84 5.26 23.82
N ARG A 379 42.17 6.50 23.51
CA ARG A 379 43.51 7.09 23.30
C ARG A 379 44.66 6.12 23.05
N HIS A 380 45.17 6.07 21.81
CA HIS A 380 46.55 5.76 21.55
C HIS A 380 47.31 7.01 21.15
N ARG A 381 48.27 7.41 22.00
CA ARG A 381 49.32 8.35 21.70
C ARG A 381 50.24 7.71 20.65
N GLU A 382 50.55 8.51 19.62
CA GLU A 382 51.69 8.25 18.74
C GLU A 382 52.98 8.23 19.54
N TYR A 383 53.81 7.22 19.34
CA TYR A 383 55.24 7.32 19.45
C TYR A 383 55.87 6.96 18.11
N ILE A 384 56.57 7.96 17.58
CA ILE A 384 57.50 7.88 16.45
C ILE A 384 58.75 7.15 16.93
N LEU A 385 59.19 6.14 16.22
CA LEU A 385 60.58 5.85 15.80
C LEU A 385 60.52 4.95 14.56
#